data_2e8a24c80f854cd7cc178135138aac6c
#
_entry.id   2e8a24c80f854cd7cc178135138aac6c
#
_cell.length_a   1.000
_cell.length_b   1.000
_cell.length_c   1.000
_cell.angle_alpha   90.00
_cell.angle_beta   90.00
_cell.angle_gamma   90.00
#
_symmetry.space_group_name_H-M   'P 1'
#
loop_
_entity.id
_entity.type
_entity.pdbx_description
1 polymer ?
#
loop_
_entity_poly.entity_id
_entity_poly.type
_entity_poly.pdbx_seq_one_letter_code
_entity_poly.pdbx_strand_id
1 'polypeptide(L)'
;MYNFTLYGALDQLANGITTTLNHSQNVAPTYDQYLEQFEAEMAAGQHFIFSYVLDENEPSPEIRKSKLLSLIDDTSRRPGPHACLGFGLHGTGIYRDMDFHREEVNLAKELDLDMQIHYLEEKAESFRNGQKKFELMAEKGGLWDGLVYAHFIHVTDKILETSAKAGAKMIWNPLSNGRLASGLADIPRYLSAGLEIGMGVDGSASGDVCDPFQNMRMGMYSLRMKDSNAAVMSSIDILRMHTLKTAQVLEVDDRVGSLELGKFADFLIIQPGSPVFDPYSTVVLATSANDIESVWVRGQKIVENRRFPNHDMGAIKREVARRVARIVSDQSGNN
;
A
#
# COMPACT_ATOMS: atom_id res chain seq x y z
N MET A 1 17.46 -1.92 8.05
CA MET A 1 16.05 -1.97 7.58
C MET A 1 15.11 -2.44 8.68
N TYR A 2 15.39 -3.52 9.41
CA TYR A 2 14.51 -4.15 10.41
C TYR A 2 13.74 -3.17 11.32
N ASN A 3 14.45 -2.26 12.02
CA ASN A 3 13.82 -1.38 13.00
C ASN A 3 12.86 -0.35 12.38
N PHE A 4 13.14 0.12 11.16
CA PHE A 4 12.24 1.05 10.47
C PHE A 4 10.98 0.34 9.99
N THR A 5 11.13 -0.84 9.42
CA THR A 5 9.99 -1.66 8.98
C THR A 5 9.13 -2.09 10.16
N LEU A 6 9.74 -2.60 11.22
CA LEU A 6 9.02 -2.98 12.45
C LEU A 6 8.24 -1.80 13.04
N TYR A 7 8.87 -0.61 13.12
CA TYR A 7 8.20 0.58 13.63
C TYR A 7 7.01 0.98 12.76
N GLY A 8 7.17 0.97 11.43
CA GLY A 8 6.09 1.27 10.49
C GLY A 8 4.92 0.30 10.59
N ALA A 9 5.19 -1.00 10.63
CA ALA A 9 4.15 -2.03 10.77
C ALA A 9 3.40 -1.93 12.11
N LEU A 10 4.12 -1.67 13.22
CA LEU A 10 3.49 -1.44 14.50
C LEU A 10 2.68 -0.13 14.55
N ASP A 11 3.13 0.92 13.87
CA ASP A 11 2.35 2.16 13.75
C ASP A 11 1.06 1.94 12.95
N GLN A 12 1.11 1.19 11.84
CA GLN A 12 -0.07 0.77 11.09
C GLN A 12 -1.05 -0.02 11.95
N LEU A 13 -0.58 -1.02 12.70
CA LEU A 13 -1.40 -1.81 13.62
C LEU A 13 -2.03 -0.93 14.72
N ALA A 14 -1.28 0.01 15.29
CA ALA A 14 -1.81 0.95 16.29
C ALA A 14 -2.92 1.84 15.75
N ASN A 15 -2.96 2.05 14.45
CA ASN A 15 -3.99 2.81 13.74
C ASN A 15 -5.07 1.90 13.09
N GLY A 16 -5.04 0.59 13.37
CA GLY A 16 -6.08 -0.35 12.95
C GLY A 16 -5.90 -0.97 11.56
N ILE A 17 -4.72 -0.84 10.95
CA ILE A 17 -4.42 -1.49 9.68
C ILE A 17 -3.89 -2.90 9.96
N THR A 18 -4.68 -3.91 9.63
CA THR A 18 -4.37 -5.32 9.90
C THR A 18 -3.64 -6.02 8.76
N THR A 19 -3.76 -5.48 7.54
CA THR A 19 -3.15 -6.02 6.31
C THR A 19 -2.56 -4.90 5.48
N THR A 20 -1.35 -5.10 4.97
CA THR A 20 -0.65 -4.12 4.13
C THR A 20 0.02 -4.77 2.91
N LEU A 21 0.16 -4.02 1.83
CA LEU A 21 1.19 -4.30 0.83
C LEU A 21 2.43 -3.51 1.22
N ASN A 22 3.50 -4.21 1.57
CA ASN A 22 4.79 -3.57 1.88
C ASN A 22 5.47 -3.16 0.57
N HIS A 23 5.25 -1.90 0.18
CA HIS A 23 5.86 -1.32 -1.00
C HIS A 23 7.32 -0.93 -0.71
N SER A 24 8.23 -1.86 -0.94
CA SER A 24 9.66 -1.63 -0.70
C SER A 24 10.23 -0.68 -1.76
N GLN A 25 10.31 0.62 -1.44
CA GLN A 25 10.82 1.66 -2.36
C GLN A 25 12.32 1.93 -2.16
N ASN A 26 13.09 0.94 -1.78
CA ASN A 26 14.53 1.14 -1.59
C ASN A 26 15.26 1.04 -2.92
N VAL A 27 16.13 2.00 -3.18
CA VAL A 27 17.06 1.92 -4.31
C VAL A 27 18.07 0.82 -4.02
N ALA A 28 18.02 -0.26 -4.83
CA ALA A 28 18.95 -1.40 -4.75
C ALA A 28 19.16 -1.96 -3.33
N PRO A 29 18.12 -2.47 -2.64
CA PRO A 29 18.29 -3.13 -1.36
C PRO A 29 19.12 -4.41 -1.54
N THR A 30 19.99 -4.68 -0.56
CA THR A 30 20.71 -5.96 -0.54
C THR A 30 19.75 -7.10 -0.16
N TYR A 31 20.17 -8.33 -0.47
CA TYR A 31 19.41 -9.52 -0.07
C TYR A 31 19.12 -9.56 1.44
N ASP A 32 20.12 -9.27 2.27
CA ASP A 32 19.96 -9.21 3.73
C ASP A 32 18.96 -8.13 4.16
N GLN A 33 18.90 -6.99 3.46
CA GLN A 33 17.92 -5.94 3.76
C GLN A 33 16.50 -6.36 3.45
N TYR A 34 16.27 -7.18 2.42
CA TYR A 34 14.96 -7.79 2.17
C TYR A 34 14.58 -8.77 3.29
N LEU A 35 15.50 -9.63 3.71
CA LEU A 35 15.27 -10.53 4.83
C LEU A 35 14.95 -9.77 6.12
N GLU A 36 15.70 -8.69 6.42
CA GLU A 36 15.43 -7.84 7.58
C GLU A 36 14.03 -7.20 7.53
N GLN A 37 13.56 -6.76 6.35
CA GLN A 37 12.21 -6.23 6.19
C GLN A 37 11.15 -7.30 6.41
N PHE A 38 11.32 -8.46 5.77
CA PHE A 38 10.40 -9.59 5.91
C PHE A 38 10.29 -10.05 7.37
N GLU A 39 11.42 -10.20 8.06
CA GLU A 39 11.46 -10.57 9.49
C GLU A 39 10.78 -9.53 10.39
N ALA A 40 10.90 -8.26 10.06
CA ALA A 40 10.24 -7.18 10.81
C ALA A 40 8.71 -7.23 10.66
N GLU A 41 8.20 -7.48 9.46
CA GLU A 41 6.76 -7.67 9.22
C GLU A 41 6.23 -8.90 9.95
N MET A 42 6.95 -10.02 9.88
CA MET A 42 6.63 -11.24 10.63
C MET A 42 6.59 -10.97 12.13
N ALA A 43 7.56 -10.23 12.66
CA ALA A 43 7.65 -9.89 14.09
C ALA A 43 6.52 -8.94 14.54
N ALA A 44 6.08 -8.02 13.69
CA ALA A 44 4.95 -7.12 13.98
C ALA A 44 3.64 -7.90 14.14
N GLY A 45 3.49 -9.01 13.41
CA GLY A 45 2.31 -9.86 13.45
C GLY A 45 1.13 -9.35 12.61
N GLN A 46 1.34 -8.35 11.76
CA GLN A 46 0.41 -7.87 10.73
C GLN A 46 0.38 -8.85 9.56
N HIS A 47 -0.73 -8.91 8.82
CA HIS A 47 -0.71 -9.52 7.49
C HIS A 47 -0.02 -8.59 6.48
N PHE A 48 0.75 -9.17 5.58
CA PHE A 48 1.39 -8.40 4.52
C PHE A 48 1.55 -9.17 3.21
N ILE A 49 1.57 -8.42 2.12
CA ILE A 49 2.08 -8.86 0.81
C ILE A 49 3.45 -8.21 0.67
N PHE A 50 4.47 -9.01 0.38
CA PHE A 50 5.85 -8.52 0.31
C PHE A 50 6.21 -8.14 -1.12
N SER A 51 6.42 -6.85 -1.38
CA SER A 51 6.74 -6.34 -2.70
C SER A 51 8.25 -6.22 -2.89
N TYR A 52 8.77 -6.87 -3.93
CA TYR A 52 10.18 -6.93 -4.28
C TYR A 52 10.53 -5.97 -5.42
N VAL A 53 11.68 -5.30 -5.33
CA VAL A 53 12.22 -4.45 -6.39
C VAL A 53 13.35 -5.18 -7.10
N LEU A 54 13.31 -5.26 -8.41
CA LEU A 54 14.43 -5.79 -9.18
C LEU A 54 15.59 -4.79 -9.19
N ASP A 55 16.80 -5.28 -8.92
CA ASP A 55 18.00 -4.43 -9.00
C ASP A 55 18.50 -4.37 -10.45
N GLU A 56 18.40 -3.20 -11.06
CA GLU A 56 18.88 -2.97 -12.44
C GLU A 56 20.38 -3.13 -12.61
N ASN A 57 21.15 -3.00 -11.50
CA ASN A 57 22.61 -3.18 -11.54
C ASN A 57 23.04 -4.65 -11.57
N GLU A 58 22.12 -5.58 -11.35
CA GLU A 58 22.43 -7.00 -11.52
C GLU A 58 22.71 -7.34 -12.99
N PRO A 59 23.71 -8.18 -13.26
CA PRO A 59 24.25 -8.37 -14.58
C PRO A 59 23.29 -9.02 -15.59
N SER A 60 22.25 -9.73 -15.14
CA SER A 60 21.30 -10.35 -16.06
C SER A 60 19.90 -10.57 -15.46
N PRO A 61 18.87 -10.70 -16.32
CA PRO A 61 17.51 -11.06 -15.91
C PRO A 61 17.45 -12.37 -15.09
N GLU A 62 18.24 -13.36 -15.46
CA GLU A 62 18.27 -14.67 -14.79
C GLU A 62 18.76 -14.54 -13.34
N ILE A 63 19.75 -13.67 -13.09
CA ILE A 63 20.26 -13.41 -11.74
C ILE A 63 19.20 -12.67 -10.92
N ARG A 64 18.54 -11.66 -11.47
CA ARG A 64 17.44 -10.94 -10.81
C ARG A 64 16.31 -11.89 -10.41
N LYS A 65 15.87 -12.74 -11.35
CA LYS A 65 14.87 -13.79 -11.10
C LYS A 65 15.31 -14.77 -10.03
N SER A 66 16.56 -15.27 -10.12
CA SER A 66 17.10 -16.22 -9.14
C SER A 66 17.11 -15.65 -7.72
N LYS A 67 17.45 -14.37 -7.55
CA LYS A 67 17.43 -13.69 -6.25
C LYS A 67 16.02 -13.58 -5.67
N LEU A 68 15.03 -13.22 -6.48
CA LEU A 68 13.63 -13.19 -6.05
C LEU A 68 13.16 -14.59 -5.63
N LEU A 69 13.41 -15.62 -6.45
CA LEU A 69 13.02 -17.00 -6.14
C LEU A 69 13.72 -17.51 -4.87
N SER A 70 14.99 -17.16 -4.66
CA SER A 70 15.71 -17.49 -3.43
C SER A 70 15.07 -16.82 -2.21
N LEU A 71 14.66 -15.56 -2.31
CA LEU A 71 13.98 -14.86 -1.23
C LEU A 71 12.63 -15.54 -0.89
N ILE A 72 11.84 -15.87 -1.90
CA ILE A 72 10.56 -16.56 -1.72
C ILE A 72 10.79 -17.92 -1.03
N ASP A 73 11.76 -18.71 -1.48
CA ASP A 73 12.09 -20.01 -0.90
C ASP A 73 12.59 -19.90 0.54
N ASP A 74 13.54 -19.00 0.81
CA ASP A 74 14.09 -18.80 2.15
C ASP A 74 13.05 -18.31 3.16
N THR A 75 12.12 -17.46 2.72
CA THR A 75 11.07 -16.92 3.60
C THR A 75 9.92 -17.89 3.79
N SER A 76 9.56 -18.70 2.78
CA SER A 76 8.50 -19.71 2.87
C SER A 76 8.79 -20.82 3.88
N ARG A 77 10.08 -21.09 4.16
CA ARG A 77 10.54 -22.11 5.12
C ARG A 77 10.63 -21.59 6.56
N ARG A 78 10.43 -20.30 6.79
CA ARG A 78 10.56 -19.71 8.12
C ARG A 78 9.38 -20.11 9.00
N PRO A 79 9.65 -20.57 10.24
CA PRO A 79 8.59 -20.84 11.19
C PRO A 79 7.94 -19.52 11.63
N GLY A 80 6.64 -19.52 11.80
CA GLY A 80 5.94 -18.36 12.29
C GLY A 80 4.47 -18.33 11.88
N PRO A 81 3.73 -17.33 12.32
CA PRO A 81 2.35 -17.15 11.87
C PRO A 81 2.32 -16.93 10.35
N HIS A 82 1.27 -17.44 9.69
CA HIS A 82 1.03 -17.21 8.26
C HIS A 82 0.64 -15.73 8.00
N ALA A 83 1.59 -14.82 8.28
CA ALA A 83 1.39 -13.38 8.16
C ALA A 83 1.60 -12.91 6.71
N CYS A 84 2.57 -13.50 5.99
CA CYS A 84 2.79 -13.21 4.59
C CYS A 84 1.66 -13.85 3.76
N LEU A 85 0.89 -13.01 3.07
CA LEU A 85 -0.21 -13.44 2.21
C LEU A 85 0.24 -13.67 0.77
N GLY A 86 1.41 -13.22 0.39
CA GLY A 86 1.95 -13.37 -0.96
C GLY A 86 3.13 -12.46 -1.21
N PHE A 87 3.61 -12.52 -2.44
CA PHE A 87 4.67 -11.66 -2.97
C PHE A 87 4.12 -10.87 -4.14
N GLY A 88 4.72 -9.72 -4.41
CA GLY A 88 4.47 -8.90 -5.57
C GLY A 88 5.74 -8.22 -6.05
N LEU A 89 5.66 -7.47 -7.14
CA LEU A 89 6.74 -6.62 -7.60
C LEU A 89 6.40 -5.15 -7.37
N HIS A 90 7.41 -4.39 -6.97
CA HIS A 90 7.42 -2.95 -7.13
C HIS A 90 8.07 -2.65 -8.47
N GLY A 91 7.27 -2.35 -9.46
CA GLY A 91 7.74 -2.01 -10.79
C GLY A 91 8.17 -0.56 -10.89
N THR A 92 9.13 -0.30 -11.74
CA THR A 92 9.69 1.04 -11.96
C THR A 92 8.84 1.89 -12.90
N GLY A 93 7.90 1.28 -13.62
CA GLY A 93 6.97 1.98 -14.51
C GLY A 93 7.69 2.84 -15.54
N ILE A 94 7.26 4.10 -15.67
CA ILE A 94 7.82 5.05 -16.64
C ILE A 94 9.12 5.75 -16.19
N TYR A 95 9.55 5.54 -14.94
CA TYR A 95 10.69 6.26 -14.36
C TYR A 95 12.03 5.70 -14.81
N ARG A 96 12.04 4.49 -15.35
CA ARG A 96 13.24 3.82 -15.86
C ARG A 96 13.16 3.52 -17.34
N ASP A 97 14.17 2.80 -17.84
CA ASP A 97 14.18 2.29 -19.21
C ASP A 97 12.99 1.34 -19.44
N MET A 98 12.34 1.51 -20.59
CA MET A 98 11.17 0.71 -20.94
C MET A 98 11.51 -0.74 -21.29
N ASP A 99 12.76 -1.07 -21.60
CA ASP A 99 13.18 -2.47 -21.78
C ASP A 99 13.35 -3.15 -20.42
N PHE A 100 13.85 -2.44 -19.41
CA PHE A 100 13.86 -2.94 -18.02
C PHE A 100 12.43 -3.11 -17.48
N HIS A 101 11.54 -2.14 -17.70
CA HIS A 101 10.13 -2.28 -17.35
C HIS A 101 9.48 -3.51 -18.01
N ARG A 102 9.78 -3.78 -19.28
CA ARG A 102 9.29 -5.01 -19.93
C ARG A 102 9.82 -6.29 -19.27
N GLU A 103 11.06 -6.28 -18.78
CA GLU A 103 11.61 -7.40 -18.02
C GLU A 103 10.82 -7.60 -16.71
N GLU A 104 10.55 -6.53 -15.97
CA GLU A 104 9.71 -6.57 -14.74
C GLU A 104 8.33 -7.19 -15.03
N VAL A 105 7.67 -6.71 -16.08
CA VAL A 105 6.35 -7.20 -16.53
C VAL A 105 6.39 -8.68 -16.90
N ASN A 106 7.40 -9.10 -17.67
CA ASN A 106 7.53 -10.50 -18.08
C ASN A 106 7.75 -11.42 -16.87
N LEU A 107 8.58 -10.99 -15.92
CA LEU A 107 8.83 -11.74 -14.70
C LEU A 107 7.59 -11.81 -13.80
N ALA A 108 6.87 -10.71 -13.65
CA ALA A 108 5.61 -10.68 -12.90
C ALA A 108 4.62 -11.69 -13.47
N LYS A 109 4.39 -11.68 -14.77
CA LYS A 109 3.49 -12.62 -15.47
C LYS A 109 3.98 -14.06 -15.41
N GLU A 110 5.29 -14.30 -15.53
CA GLU A 110 5.87 -15.63 -15.45
C GLU A 110 5.66 -16.28 -14.07
N LEU A 111 5.73 -15.46 -13.01
CA LEU A 111 5.63 -15.92 -11.63
C LEU A 111 4.23 -15.74 -11.02
N ASP A 112 3.26 -15.28 -11.81
CA ASP A 112 1.89 -14.99 -11.37
C ASP A 112 1.87 -14.02 -10.17
N LEU A 113 2.60 -12.90 -10.31
CA LEU A 113 2.73 -11.86 -9.30
C LEU A 113 2.06 -10.57 -9.77
N ASP A 114 1.33 -9.92 -8.89
CA ASP A 114 0.92 -8.53 -9.11
C ASP A 114 2.11 -7.58 -9.08
N MET A 115 2.03 -6.50 -9.85
CA MET A 115 3.04 -5.45 -9.88
C MET A 115 2.43 -4.10 -9.61
N GLN A 116 2.87 -3.43 -8.54
CA GLN A 116 2.48 -2.06 -8.24
C GLN A 116 3.49 -1.07 -8.82
N ILE A 117 2.98 -0.01 -9.47
CA ILE A 117 3.78 1.10 -9.99
C ILE A 117 3.20 2.44 -9.56
N HIS A 118 4.05 3.44 -9.29
CA HIS A 118 3.63 4.84 -9.25
C HIS A 118 3.39 5.32 -10.68
N TYR A 119 2.23 5.92 -10.92
CA TYR A 119 1.91 6.37 -12.27
C TYR A 119 1.00 7.58 -12.29
N LEU A 120 1.40 8.61 -13.06
CA LEU A 120 0.64 9.84 -13.27
C LEU A 120 0.22 10.53 -11.95
N GLU A 121 1.09 10.50 -10.95
CA GLU A 121 0.86 11.15 -9.68
C GLU A 121 1.01 12.67 -9.81
N GLU A 122 2.12 13.14 -10.40
CA GLU A 122 2.42 14.55 -10.50
C GLU A 122 1.96 15.16 -11.83
N LYS A 123 1.35 16.35 -11.75
CA LYS A 123 0.87 17.07 -12.94
C LYS A 123 1.97 17.37 -13.95
N ALA A 124 3.13 17.82 -13.49
CA ALA A 124 4.25 18.17 -14.37
C ALA A 124 4.78 16.97 -15.15
N GLU A 125 4.85 15.81 -14.51
CA GLU A 125 5.33 14.57 -15.09
C GLU A 125 4.33 13.96 -16.08
N SER A 126 3.04 14.02 -15.76
CA SER A 126 1.95 13.52 -16.59
C SER A 126 1.92 14.14 -17.97
N PHE A 127 2.17 15.45 -18.06
CA PHE A 127 2.17 16.16 -19.34
C PHE A 127 3.43 15.96 -20.18
N ARG A 128 4.59 15.73 -19.55
CA ARG A 128 5.87 15.65 -20.27
C ARG A 128 6.18 14.25 -20.81
N ASN A 129 5.93 13.23 -20.03
CA ASN A 129 6.38 11.87 -20.35
C ASN A 129 5.29 10.80 -20.12
N GLY A 130 4.44 10.93 -19.13
CA GLY A 130 3.52 9.87 -18.70
C GLY A 130 2.53 9.46 -19.79
N GLN A 131 1.88 10.43 -20.45
CA GLN A 131 0.91 10.12 -21.50
C GLN A 131 1.56 9.53 -22.75
N LYS A 132 2.75 10.02 -23.14
CA LYS A 132 3.48 9.48 -24.29
C LYS A 132 4.01 8.07 -24.02
N LYS A 133 4.50 7.82 -22.81
CA LYS A 133 5.01 6.51 -22.42
C LYS A 133 3.91 5.48 -22.18
N PHE A 134 2.66 5.90 -21.99
CA PHE A 134 1.53 4.97 -21.80
C PHE A 134 1.35 4.03 -22.99
N GLU A 135 1.38 4.56 -24.21
CA GLU A 135 1.25 3.73 -25.42
C GLU A 135 2.41 2.73 -25.52
N LEU A 136 3.64 3.19 -25.26
CA LEU A 136 4.81 2.34 -25.24
C LEU A 136 4.74 1.27 -24.14
N MET A 137 4.26 1.63 -22.95
CA MET A 137 4.03 0.67 -21.86
C MET A 137 3.01 -0.40 -22.27
N ALA A 138 1.91 0.00 -22.92
CA ALA A 138 0.91 -0.91 -23.44
C ALA A 138 1.47 -1.84 -24.52
N GLU A 139 2.24 -1.29 -25.48
CA GLU A 139 2.93 -2.05 -26.54
C GLU A 139 3.93 -3.07 -25.98
N LYS A 140 4.60 -2.75 -24.87
CA LYS A 140 5.52 -3.65 -24.17
C LYS A 140 4.82 -4.67 -23.26
N GLY A 141 3.48 -4.74 -23.31
CA GLY A 141 2.68 -5.68 -22.55
C GLY A 141 2.47 -5.29 -21.09
N GLY A 142 2.76 -4.04 -20.73
CA GLY A 142 2.66 -3.52 -19.36
C GLY A 142 1.23 -3.28 -18.87
N LEU A 143 0.21 -3.55 -19.68
CA LEU A 143 -1.20 -3.50 -19.27
C LEU A 143 -1.76 -4.92 -19.17
N TRP A 144 -2.12 -5.33 -17.97
CA TRP A 144 -2.77 -6.60 -17.66
C TRP A 144 -3.48 -6.51 -16.29
N ASP A 145 -4.20 -7.53 -15.89
CA ASP A 145 -5.00 -7.60 -14.66
C ASP A 145 -4.18 -7.64 -13.35
N GLY A 146 -2.89 -8.04 -13.40
CA GLY A 146 -1.96 -7.93 -12.27
C GLY A 146 -1.27 -6.57 -12.12
N LEU A 147 -1.62 -5.56 -12.94
CA LEU A 147 -1.05 -4.22 -12.80
C LEU A 147 -1.87 -3.39 -11.81
N VAL A 148 -1.21 -2.88 -10.76
CA VAL A 148 -1.82 -2.00 -9.75
C VAL A 148 -1.15 -0.62 -9.81
N TYR A 149 -1.92 0.40 -10.16
CA TYR A 149 -1.44 1.78 -10.10
C TYR A 149 -1.53 2.34 -8.69
N ALA A 150 -0.45 2.94 -8.19
CA ALA A 150 -0.52 3.88 -7.08
C ALA A 150 -0.79 5.29 -7.63
N HIS A 151 -1.68 6.03 -6.96
CA HIS A 151 -2.09 7.42 -7.24
C HIS A 151 -2.94 7.62 -8.48
N PHE A 152 -2.43 7.41 -9.69
CA PHE A 152 -3.12 7.45 -11.00
C PHE A 152 -4.05 8.66 -11.18
N ILE A 153 -3.55 9.88 -10.88
CA ILE A 153 -4.36 11.10 -10.73
C ILE A 153 -4.62 11.79 -12.08
N HIS A 154 -3.55 12.02 -12.86
CA HIS A 154 -3.61 12.89 -14.03
C HIS A 154 -3.80 12.09 -15.33
N VAL A 155 -4.89 11.35 -15.41
CA VAL A 155 -5.20 10.47 -16.54
C VAL A 155 -6.09 11.15 -17.58
N THR A 156 -5.91 10.81 -18.86
CA THR A 156 -6.86 11.10 -19.94
C THR A 156 -7.95 10.03 -19.97
N ASP A 157 -9.07 10.30 -20.66
CA ASP A 157 -10.13 9.28 -20.86
C ASP A 157 -9.57 8.04 -21.56
N LYS A 158 -8.74 8.21 -22.58
CA LYS A 158 -8.07 7.10 -23.29
C LYS A 158 -7.25 6.22 -22.36
N ILE A 159 -6.42 6.82 -21.47
CA ILE A 159 -5.60 6.08 -20.51
C ILE A 159 -6.49 5.32 -19.55
N LEU A 160 -7.52 5.98 -18.99
CA LEU A 160 -8.43 5.37 -18.03
C LEU A 160 -9.18 4.18 -18.63
N GLU A 161 -9.84 4.37 -19.77
CA GLU A 161 -10.62 3.34 -20.45
C GLU A 161 -9.75 2.15 -20.89
N THR A 162 -8.54 2.45 -21.42
CA THR A 162 -7.61 1.38 -21.83
C THR A 162 -7.12 0.57 -20.64
N SER A 163 -6.79 1.23 -19.53
CA SER A 163 -6.35 0.56 -18.29
C SER A 163 -7.46 -0.29 -17.68
N ALA A 164 -8.68 0.25 -17.58
CA ALA A 164 -9.83 -0.48 -17.05
C ALA A 164 -10.17 -1.70 -17.95
N LYS A 165 -10.13 -1.53 -19.28
CA LYS A 165 -10.36 -2.65 -20.22
C LYS A 165 -9.30 -3.75 -20.11
N ALA A 166 -8.08 -3.40 -19.75
CA ALA A 166 -6.99 -4.36 -19.54
C ALA A 166 -7.07 -5.08 -18.17
N GLY A 167 -8.04 -4.73 -17.32
CA GLY A 167 -8.18 -5.25 -15.96
C GLY A 167 -7.23 -4.63 -14.95
N ALA A 168 -6.47 -3.59 -15.32
CA ALA A 168 -5.58 -2.92 -14.37
C ALA A 168 -6.38 -2.32 -13.20
N LYS A 169 -5.75 -2.26 -12.03
CA LYS A 169 -6.35 -1.88 -10.76
C LYS A 169 -5.68 -0.61 -10.21
N MET A 170 -6.24 -0.01 -9.16
CA MET A 170 -5.69 1.20 -8.55
C MET A 170 -5.77 1.16 -7.03
N ILE A 171 -4.75 1.70 -6.36
CA ILE A 171 -4.77 2.08 -4.95
C ILE A 171 -4.76 3.62 -4.86
N TRP A 172 -5.81 4.16 -4.28
CA TRP A 172 -5.99 5.58 -4.05
C TRP A 172 -5.47 6.00 -2.67
N ASN A 173 -4.60 7.02 -2.63
CA ASN A 173 -3.95 7.53 -1.41
C ASN A 173 -4.33 9.01 -1.15
N PRO A 174 -5.60 9.34 -0.85
CA PRO A 174 -6.06 10.74 -0.83
C PRO A 174 -5.35 11.62 0.19
N LEU A 175 -4.95 11.10 1.35
CA LEU A 175 -4.25 11.88 2.36
C LEU A 175 -2.86 12.29 1.87
N SER A 176 -2.09 11.36 1.35
CA SER A 176 -0.78 11.61 0.72
C SER A 176 -0.91 12.57 -0.46
N ASN A 177 -1.86 12.31 -1.36
CA ASN A 177 -2.07 13.17 -2.53
C ASN A 177 -2.43 14.61 -2.16
N GLY A 178 -3.20 14.80 -1.09
CA GLY A 178 -3.51 16.14 -0.55
C GLY A 178 -2.28 16.80 0.08
N ARG A 179 -1.53 16.08 0.91
CA ARG A 179 -0.34 16.59 1.60
C ARG A 179 0.78 16.96 0.62
N LEU A 180 1.00 16.16 -0.41
CA LEU A 180 2.02 16.41 -1.43
C LEU A 180 1.55 17.35 -2.55
N ALA A 181 0.28 17.78 -2.52
CA ALA A 181 -0.35 18.57 -3.58
C ALA A 181 -0.30 17.87 -4.97
N SER A 182 -0.29 16.55 -4.98
CA SER A 182 -0.25 15.75 -6.22
C SER A 182 -1.53 15.94 -7.05
N GLY A 183 -2.66 16.19 -6.41
CA GLY A 183 -3.96 16.43 -7.05
C GLY A 183 -5.07 15.51 -6.53
N LEU A 184 -6.20 15.53 -7.22
CA LEU A 184 -7.39 14.73 -6.87
C LEU A 184 -7.77 13.81 -8.02
N ALA A 185 -7.75 12.51 -7.79
CA ALA A 185 -8.30 11.53 -8.72
C ALA A 185 -9.83 11.60 -8.72
N ASP A 186 -10.43 11.55 -9.91
CA ASP A 186 -11.88 11.56 -10.08
C ASP A 186 -12.48 10.16 -9.90
N ILE A 187 -12.53 9.71 -8.66
CA ILE A 187 -12.93 8.34 -8.31
C ILE A 187 -14.30 7.95 -8.88
N PRO A 188 -15.36 8.78 -8.83
CA PRO A 188 -16.63 8.44 -9.47
C PRO A 188 -16.51 8.16 -10.97
N ARG A 189 -15.72 8.96 -11.69
CA ARG A 189 -15.44 8.75 -13.11
C ARG A 189 -14.68 7.44 -13.34
N TYR A 190 -13.69 7.12 -12.50
CA TYR A 190 -12.89 5.92 -12.65
C TYR A 190 -13.69 4.64 -12.39
N LEU A 191 -14.53 4.65 -11.36
CA LEU A 191 -15.47 3.56 -11.09
C LEU A 191 -16.46 3.36 -12.24
N SER A 192 -16.95 4.47 -12.84
CA SER A 192 -17.84 4.43 -14.01
C SER A 192 -17.17 3.87 -15.25
N ALA A 193 -15.87 4.03 -15.38
CA ALA A 193 -15.06 3.41 -16.45
C ALA A 193 -14.75 1.92 -16.19
N GLY A 194 -15.12 1.39 -15.03
CA GLY A 194 -14.89 -0.01 -14.66
C GLY A 194 -13.53 -0.30 -14.03
N LEU A 195 -12.78 0.74 -13.60
CA LEU A 195 -11.52 0.54 -12.89
C LEU A 195 -11.79 0.04 -11.47
N GLU A 196 -11.13 -1.03 -11.06
CA GLU A 196 -11.18 -1.49 -9.67
C GLU A 196 -10.26 -0.64 -8.78
N ILE A 197 -10.82 -0.18 -7.64
CA ILE A 197 -10.13 0.80 -6.79
C ILE A 197 -10.19 0.37 -5.33
N GLY A 198 -9.01 0.26 -4.71
CA GLY A 198 -8.84 0.21 -3.27
C GLY A 198 -8.26 1.51 -2.70
N MET A 199 -8.03 1.57 -1.39
CA MET A 199 -7.39 2.70 -0.71
C MET A 199 -6.17 2.26 0.08
N GLY A 200 -5.15 3.10 0.08
CA GLY A 200 -3.96 2.96 0.89
C GLY A 200 -3.63 4.25 1.64
N VAL A 201 -2.78 4.16 2.64
CA VAL A 201 -2.33 5.31 3.43
C VAL A 201 -1.00 5.90 2.97
N ASP A 202 -0.35 5.21 1.99
CA ASP A 202 1.00 5.54 1.51
C ASP A 202 2.08 5.42 2.60
N GLY A 203 3.30 5.79 2.29
CA GLY A 203 4.40 5.77 3.24
C GLY A 203 4.34 6.93 4.24
N SER A 204 4.96 6.74 5.42
CA SER A 204 5.02 7.78 6.45
C SER A 204 5.74 9.06 6.00
N ALA A 205 6.61 8.98 4.98
CA ALA A 205 7.25 10.16 4.40
C ALA A 205 6.31 10.98 3.50
N SER A 206 5.25 10.37 3.00
CA SER A 206 4.27 10.98 2.08
C SER A 206 2.98 11.39 2.79
N GLY A 207 2.46 10.53 3.67
CA GLY A 207 1.23 10.78 4.44
C GLY A 207 1.44 11.41 5.81
N ASP A 208 2.65 11.41 6.35
CA ASP A 208 3.07 11.78 7.70
C ASP A 208 2.45 10.92 8.82
N VAL A 209 1.28 10.32 8.61
CA VAL A 209 0.57 9.45 9.55
C VAL A 209 -0.05 8.26 8.82
N CYS A 210 -0.06 7.09 9.47
CA CYS A 210 -0.73 5.91 8.96
C CYS A 210 -2.18 5.82 9.46
N ASP A 211 -2.98 6.89 9.29
CA ASP A 211 -4.34 7.00 9.82
C ASP A 211 -5.41 6.73 8.75
N PRO A 212 -6.04 5.54 8.72
CA PRO A 212 -7.06 5.20 7.75
C PRO A 212 -8.34 6.04 7.90
N PHE A 213 -8.65 6.52 9.11
CA PHE A 213 -9.83 7.35 9.34
C PHE A 213 -9.66 8.74 8.72
N GLN A 214 -8.49 9.36 8.88
CA GLN A 214 -8.17 10.62 8.18
C GLN A 214 -8.12 10.41 6.67
N ASN A 215 -7.55 9.32 6.21
CA ASN A 215 -7.45 9.00 4.78
C ASN A 215 -8.83 8.88 4.13
N MET A 216 -9.76 8.14 4.77
CA MET A 216 -11.16 8.03 4.30
C MET A 216 -11.86 9.39 4.28
N ARG A 217 -11.72 10.20 5.34
CA ARG A 217 -12.32 11.55 5.41
C ARG A 217 -11.75 12.47 4.34
N MET A 218 -10.44 12.48 4.15
CA MET A 218 -9.80 13.29 3.11
C MET A 218 -10.33 12.93 1.73
N GLY A 219 -10.41 11.64 1.41
CA GLY A 219 -10.97 11.16 0.14
C GLY A 219 -12.42 11.58 -0.05
N MET A 220 -13.27 11.29 0.91
CA MET A 220 -14.69 11.60 0.81
C MET A 220 -14.96 13.11 0.73
N TYR A 221 -14.31 13.92 1.57
CA TYR A 221 -14.53 15.37 1.59
C TYR A 221 -14.01 16.05 0.33
N SER A 222 -12.85 15.64 -0.19
CA SER A 222 -12.31 16.22 -1.42
C SER A 222 -13.21 15.97 -2.63
N LEU A 223 -13.80 14.78 -2.76
CA LEU A 223 -14.77 14.48 -3.82
C LEU A 223 -16.06 15.28 -3.65
N ARG A 224 -16.59 15.38 -2.43
CA ARG A 224 -17.81 16.17 -2.14
C ARG A 224 -17.62 17.67 -2.39
N MET A 225 -16.45 18.21 -2.03
CA MET A 225 -16.10 19.60 -2.33
C MET A 225 -15.96 19.85 -3.84
N LYS A 226 -15.29 18.93 -4.55
CA LYS A 226 -15.14 19.00 -6.01
C LYS A 226 -16.48 19.08 -6.72
N ASP A 227 -17.43 18.23 -6.35
CA ASP A 227 -18.71 18.10 -7.02
C ASP A 227 -19.83 18.96 -6.39
N SER A 228 -19.53 19.69 -5.29
CA SER A 228 -20.51 20.43 -4.49
C SER A 228 -21.74 19.58 -4.13
N ASN A 229 -21.53 18.29 -3.85
CA ASN A 229 -22.56 17.30 -3.62
C ASN A 229 -22.21 16.38 -2.46
N ALA A 230 -22.99 16.48 -1.35
CA ALA A 230 -22.80 15.67 -0.16
C ALA A 230 -23.15 14.17 -0.33
N ALA A 231 -23.82 13.80 -1.41
CA ALA A 231 -24.20 12.42 -1.71
C ALA A 231 -23.09 11.65 -2.47
N VAL A 232 -22.06 12.34 -2.95
CA VAL A 232 -20.91 11.66 -3.57
C VAL A 232 -20.17 10.85 -2.51
N MET A 233 -19.96 9.58 -2.78
CA MET A 233 -19.25 8.61 -1.93
C MET A 233 -19.88 8.51 -0.52
N SER A 234 -20.68 7.48 -0.29
CA SER A 234 -21.26 7.23 1.04
C SER A 234 -20.21 6.71 2.05
N SER A 235 -20.53 6.78 3.35
CA SER A 235 -19.64 6.26 4.38
C SER A 235 -19.37 4.76 4.23
N ILE A 236 -20.36 3.98 3.82
CA ILE A 236 -20.17 2.55 3.59
C ILE A 236 -19.30 2.28 2.36
N ASP A 237 -19.41 3.09 1.28
CA ASP A 237 -18.62 2.89 0.08
C ASP A 237 -17.13 3.18 0.34
N ILE A 238 -16.83 4.29 1.04
CA ILE A 238 -15.43 4.64 1.38
C ILE A 238 -14.82 3.63 2.37
N LEU A 239 -15.60 3.12 3.33
CA LEU A 239 -15.15 2.08 4.25
C LEU A 239 -14.87 0.78 3.51
N ARG A 240 -15.76 0.36 2.61
CA ARG A 240 -15.54 -0.81 1.75
C ARG A 240 -14.32 -0.64 0.87
N MET A 241 -14.10 0.55 0.34
CA MET A 241 -12.92 0.85 -0.48
C MET A 241 -11.63 0.69 0.32
N HIS A 242 -11.63 1.07 1.60
CA HIS A 242 -10.46 0.93 2.49
C HIS A 242 -10.34 -0.47 3.14
N THR A 243 -11.25 -1.38 2.89
CA THR A 243 -11.26 -2.74 3.45
C THR A 243 -11.38 -3.79 2.34
N LEU A 244 -12.58 -4.29 2.07
CA LEU A 244 -12.85 -5.38 1.12
C LEU A 244 -12.36 -5.04 -0.30
N LYS A 245 -12.57 -3.80 -0.78
CA LYS A 245 -12.12 -3.43 -2.14
C LYS A 245 -10.61 -3.41 -2.26
N THR A 246 -9.88 -2.96 -1.23
CA THR A 246 -8.42 -3.07 -1.21
C THR A 246 -7.98 -4.53 -1.22
N ALA A 247 -8.63 -5.39 -0.43
CA ALA A 247 -8.32 -6.83 -0.44
C ALA A 247 -8.58 -7.46 -1.83
N GLN A 248 -9.64 -7.04 -2.54
CA GLN A 248 -9.92 -7.47 -3.91
C GLN A 248 -8.85 -6.99 -4.90
N VAL A 249 -8.46 -5.72 -4.84
CA VAL A 249 -7.38 -5.18 -5.68
C VAL A 249 -6.06 -5.93 -5.47
N LEU A 250 -5.81 -6.39 -4.25
CA LEU A 250 -4.58 -7.13 -3.89
C LEU A 250 -4.75 -8.67 -3.96
N GLU A 251 -5.88 -9.17 -4.45
CA GLU A 251 -6.19 -10.59 -4.64
C GLU A 251 -6.04 -11.44 -3.37
N VAL A 252 -6.43 -10.88 -2.23
CA VAL A 252 -6.40 -11.54 -0.91
C VAL A 252 -7.77 -11.53 -0.21
N ASP A 253 -8.83 -11.20 -0.93
CA ASP A 253 -10.18 -11.06 -0.37
C ASP A 253 -10.83 -12.42 -0.02
N ASP A 254 -10.26 -13.51 -0.47
CA ASP A 254 -10.60 -14.86 0.00
C ASP A 254 -10.15 -15.12 1.45
N ARG A 255 -9.21 -14.33 1.98
CA ARG A 255 -8.57 -14.50 3.28
C ARG A 255 -8.83 -13.35 4.26
N VAL A 256 -8.95 -12.11 3.77
CA VAL A 256 -9.09 -10.87 4.59
C VAL A 256 -10.08 -9.89 3.97
N GLY A 257 -10.27 -8.72 4.59
CA GLY A 257 -11.05 -7.59 4.04
C GLY A 257 -12.52 -7.57 4.50
N SER A 258 -13.05 -8.68 5.01
CA SER A 258 -14.40 -8.78 5.58
C SER A 258 -14.47 -9.86 6.66
N LEU A 259 -15.51 -9.80 7.51
CA LEU A 259 -15.78 -10.82 8.52
C LEU A 259 -16.73 -11.87 7.94
N GLU A 260 -16.17 -12.94 7.41
CA GLU A 260 -16.90 -14.05 6.79
C GLU A 260 -16.30 -15.39 7.22
N LEU A 261 -17.13 -16.45 7.20
CA LEU A 261 -16.65 -17.80 7.49
C LEU A 261 -15.59 -18.23 6.48
N GLY A 262 -14.47 -18.73 6.98
CA GLY A 262 -13.33 -19.17 6.18
C GLY A 262 -12.22 -18.14 6.03
N LYS A 263 -12.48 -16.86 6.32
CA LYS A 263 -11.45 -15.81 6.36
C LYS A 263 -10.76 -15.73 7.72
N PHE A 264 -9.61 -15.08 7.75
CA PHE A 264 -8.93 -14.78 9.01
C PHE A 264 -9.80 -13.88 9.89
N ALA A 265 -9.72 -14.09 11.20
CA ALA A 265 -10.40 -13.27 12.19
C ALA A 265 -9.58 -11.99 12.46
N ASP A 266 -9.61 -11.07 11.50
CA ASP A 266 -9.00 -9.75 11.55
C ASP A 266 -10.07 -8.71 11.78
N PHE A 267 -10.05 -8.05 12.92
CA PHE A 267 -11.08 -7.05 13.27
C PHE A 267 -10.59 -6.04 14.30
N LEU A 268 -11.29 -4.93 14.35
CA LEU A 268 -11.10 -3.88 15.35
C LEU A 268 -12.29 -3.86 16.30
N ILE A 269 -12.03 -3.61 17.58
CA ILE A 269 -13.06 -3.16 18.53
C ILE A 269 -12.85 -1.66 18.73
N ILE A 270 -13.88 -0.89 18.40
CA ILE A 270 -13.88 0.57 18.45
C ILE A 270 -14.91 1.03 19.49
N GLN A 271 -14.50 1.93 20.37
CA GLN A 271 -15.37 2.61 21.33
C GLN A 271 -15.51 4.08 20.94
N PRO A 272 -16.51 4.44 20.11
CA PRO A 272 -16.67 5.82 19.68
C PRO A 272 -16.96 6.75 20.86
N GLY A 273 -16.33 7.94 20.86
CA GLY A 273 -16.59 8.96 21.88
C GLY A 273 -17.95 9.68 21.74
N SER A 274 -18.75 9.33 20.70
CA SER A 274 -20.07 9.89 20.42
C SER A 274 -21.14 8.81 20.30
N PRO A 275 -22.44 9.14 20.49
CA PRO A 275 -23.53 8.20 20.27
C PRO A 275 -23.55 7.66 18.84
N VAL A 276 -23.78 6.36 18.69
CA VAL A 276 -23.82 5.68 17.38
C VAL A 276 -25.27 5.69 16.87
N PHE A 277 -25.52 6.44 15.79
CA PHE A 277 -26.80 6.43 15.07
C PHE A 277 -26.72 5.56 13.81
N ASP A 278 -25.67 5.77 13.02
CA ASP A 278 -25.30 4.94 11.88
C ASP A 278 -23.86 4.46 12.07
N PRO A 279 -23.63 3.15 12.19
CA PRO A 279 -22.29 2.61 12.45
C PRO A 279 -21.25 3.02 11.38
N TYR A 280 -21.62 3.01 10.10
CA TYR A 280 -20.70 3.33 9.02
C TYR A 280 -20.29 4.81 9.06
N SER A 281 -21.26 5.71 9.24
CA SER A 281 -20.96 7.14 9.38
C SER A 281 -20.18 7.42 10.66
N THR A 282 -20.45 6.73 11.75
CA THR A 282 -19.70 6.88 12.99
C THR A 282 -18.23 6.48 12.79
N VAL A 283 -17.97 5.33 12.19
CA VAL A 283 -16.59 4.86 11.92
C VAL A 283 -15.86 5.84 11.01
N VAL A 284 -16.47 6.28 9.92
CA VAL A 284 -15.78 7.12 8.94
C VAL A 284 -15.63 8.58 9.41
N LEU A 285 -16.70 9.16 9.99
CA LEU A 285 -16.77 10.61 10.24
C LEU A 285 -16.34 11.00 11.65
N ALA A 286 -16.60 10.14 12.65
CA ALA A 286 -16.47 10.50 14.06
C ALA A 286 -15.42 9.67 14.83
N THR A 287 -14.81 8.66 14.20
CA THR A 287 -13.81 7.81 14.86
C THR A 287 -12.39 8.25 14.51
N SER A 288 -11.49 8.06 15.42
CA SER A 288 -10.05 8.21 15.28
C SER A 288 -9.32 6.97 15.80
N ALA A 289 -8.01 6.89 15.57
CA ALA A 289 -7.20 5.82 16.13
C ALA A 289 -7.24 5.77 17.67
N ASN A 290 -7.60 6.87 18.35
CA ASN A 290 -7.73 6.91 19.81
C ASN A 290 -8.96 6.14 20.32
N ASP A 291 -9.96 5.92 19.47
CA ASP A 291 -11.17 5.18 19.79
C ASP A 291 -11.02 3.67 19.59
N ILE A 292 -9.85 3.20 19.10
CA ILE A 292 -9.54 1.78 18.96
C ILE A 292 -9.23 1.20 20.34
N GLU A 293 -10.10 0.33 20.84
CA GLU A 293 -9.86 -0.43 22.05
C GLU A 293 -8.87 -1.57 21.80
N SER A 294 -9.11 -2.35 20.74
CA SER A 294 -8.24 -3.48 20.40
C SER A 294 -8.19 -3.79 18.92
N VAL A 295 -7.04 -4.34 18.49
CA VAL A 295 -6.80 -4.84 17.13
C VAL A 295 -6.50 -6.33 17.20
N TRP A 296 -7.22 -7.10 16.40
CA TRP A 296 -7.11 -8.53 16.31
C TRP A 296 -6.66 -8.96 14.92
N VAL A 297 -5.64 -9.80 14.88
CA VAL A 297 -5.12 -10.39 13.63
C VAL A 297 -5.03 -11.89 13.81
N ARG A 298 -5.62 -12.65 12.90
CA ARG A 298 -5.73 -14.12 12.98
C ARG A 298 -6.36 -14.60 14.31
N GLY A 299 -7.32 -13.85 14.83
CA GLY A 299 -7.95 -14.16 16.12
C GLY A 299 -7.06 -13.92 17.35
N GLN A 300 -5.88 -13.31 17.18
CA GLN A 300 -4.98 -12.93 18.27
C GLN A 300 -5.07 -11.43 18.51
N LYS A 301 -5.20 -11.02 19.77
CA LYS A 301 -5.18 -9.61 20.16
C LYS A 301 -3.74 -9.09 20.10
N ILE A 302 -3.45 -8.26 19.08
CA ILE A 302 -2.13 -7.68 18.86
C ILE A 302 -1.98 -6.33 19.55
N VAL A 303 -3.05 -5.52 19.56
CA VAL A 303 -3.06 -4.21 20.23
C VAL A 303 -4.20 -4.18 21.24
N GLU A 304 -3.96 -3.62 22.41
CA GLU A 304 -4.95 -3.36 23.45
C GLU A 304 -4.73 -1.96 24.04
N ASN A 305 -5.73 -1.10 23.97
CA ASN A 305 -5.63 0.29 24.44
C ASN A 305 -4.35 0.99 23.94
N ARG A 306 -4.06 0.86 22.63
CA ARG A 306 -2.87 1.40 21.94
C ARG A 306 -1.52 0.85 22.46
N ARG A 307 -1.52 -0.24 23.20
CA ARG A 307 -0.32 -0.92 23.70
C ARG A 307 -0.12 -2.24 23.00
N PHE A 308 1.12 -2.60 22.80
CA PHE A 308 1.54 -3.89 22.25
C PHE A 308 2.03 -4.77 23.41
N PRO A 309 1.34 -5.89 23.73
CA PRO A 309 1.78 -6.77 24.81
C PRO A 309 3.18 -7.34 24.60
N ASN A 310 3.56 -7.56 23.34
CA ASN A 310 4.79 -8.24 22.94
C ASN A 310 5.91 -7.29 22.45
N HIS A 311 5.69 -5.97 22.45
CA HIS A 311 6.68 -5.01 21.93
C HIS A 311 6.84 -3.81 22.87
N ASP A 312 8.10 -3.50 23.24
CA ASP A 312 8.44 -2.23 23.92
C ASP A 312 8.56 -1.09 22.89
N MET A 313 7.42 -0.43 22.62
CA MET A 313 7.36 0.71 21.71
C MET A 313 8.31 1.85 22.11
N GLY A 314 8.57 2.01 23.41
CA GLY A 314 9.51 3.02 23.90
C GLY A 314 10.96 2.70 23.46
N ALA A 315 11.37 1.46 23.59
CA ALA A 315 12.69 1.01 23.13
C ALA A 315 12.81 1.11 21.60
N ILE A 316 11.79 0.66 20.85
CA ILE A 316 11.78 0.73 19.39
C ILE A 316 11.89 2.18 18.90
N LYS A 317 11.10 3.10 19.47
CA LYS A 317 11.15 4.53 19.12
C LYS A 317 12.53 5.15 19.40
N ARG A 318 13.14 4.83 20.53
CA ARG A 318 14.49 5.33 20.85
C ARG A 318 15.54 4.82 19.86
N GLU A 319 15.46 3.55 19.46
CA GLU A 319 16.39 2.97 18.50
C GLU A 319 16.22 3.57 17.10
N VAL A 320 14.98 3.75 16.63
CA VAL A 320 14.68 4.43 15.36
C VAL A 320 15.22 5.86 15.39
N ALA A 321 14.93 6.63 16.45
CA ALA A 321 15.44 8.01 16.60
C ALA A 321 16.97 8.08 16.56
N ARG A 322 17.65 7.14 17.23
CA ARG A 322 19.13 7.03 17.21
C ARG A 322 19.66 6.79 15.79
N ARG A 323 19.00 5.91 15.03
CA ARG A 323 19.39 5.60 13.64
C ARG A 323 19.15 6.79 12.71
N VAL A 324 18.01 7.47 12.84
CA VAL A 324 17.72 8.69 12.09
C VAL A 324 18.78 9.76 12.36
N ALA A 325 19.12 10.02 13.65
CA ALA A 325 20.14 11.00 14.00
C ALA A 325 21.51 10.68 13.36
N ARG A 326 21.88 9.38 13.29
CA ARG A 326 23.11 8.96 12.60
C ARG A 326 23.05 9.23 11.10
N ILE A 327 21.95 8.88 10.43
CA ILE A 327 21.79 9.12 8.98
C ILE A 327 21.91 10.61 8.66
N VAL A 328 21.26 11.46 9.45
CA VAL A 328 21.32 12.93 9.28
C VAL A 328 22.74 13.45 9.50
N SER A 329 23.45 12.98 10.54
CA SER A 329 24.84 13.40 10.80
C SER A 329 25.80 12.97 9.68
N ASP A 330 25.65 11.76 9.14
CA ASP A 330 26.49 11.25 8.06
C ASP A 330 26.28 12.04 6.76
N GLN A 331 25.05 12.50 6.48
CA GLN A 331 24.75 13.37 5.34
C GLN A 331 25.31 14.80 5.52
N SER A 332 25.29 15.32 6.74
CA SER A 332 25.80 16.69 7.04
C SER A 332 27.33 16.76 7.04
N GLY A 333 28.03 15.64 7.23
CA GLY A 333 29.50 15.56 7.18
C GLY A 333 30.09 15.42 5.77
N ASN A 334 29.27 15.21 4.75
CA ASN A 334 29.66 15.07 3.34
C ASN A 334 29.39 16.34 2.50
N ASN A 335 28.97 17.45 3.09
CA ASN A 335 28.86 18.77 2.52
C ASN A 335 29.97 19.67 3.12
#